data_98e81254dc552f9118013944f3d33907
#
_entry.id   98e81254dc552f9118013944f3d33907
#
_cell.length_a   1.000
_cell.length_b   1.000
_cell.length_c   1.000
_cell.angle_alpha   90.00
_cell.angle_beta   90.00
_cell.angle_gamma   90.00
#
_symmetry.space_group_name_H-M   'P 1'
#
loop_
_entity.id
_entity.type
_entity.pdbx_description
1 polymer ?
#
loop_
_entity_poly.entity_id
_entity_poly.type
_entity_poly.pdbx_seq_one_letter_code
_entity_poly.pdbx_strand_id
1 'polypeptide(L)'
;LSFPVNFNNISATGTNNLDKTLNKITYDPRFFMRYDLTSFWKFSTFAGITNSFGSINDLYNGFILLSAKNLSAKNTDIQQTKSNFVGSRLEYRNPLNNIFFNVSYNFNDRTSNITYLNKLNVDSQQFILEGYNLENNSKTNSARTELGKYFPKLKTNASVGYNYSLSNYQQLPANSTPTESSFIDVEGVNQGVSVKFNNNYFSWLSVDYNAN
;
A
#
# COMPACT_ATOMS: atom_id res chain seq x y z
N LEU A 1 1.24 21.67 7.12
CA LEU A 1 2.62 21.22 7.15
C LEU A 1 2.94 20.71 8.55
N SER A 2 3.43 19.49 8.69
CA SER A 2 3.87 18.91 9.96
C SER A 2 5.24 18.24 9.78
N PHE A 3 6.05 18.29 10.85
CA PHE A 3 7.38 17.68 10.88
C PHE A 3 7.55 16.85 12.17
N PRO A 4 6.85 15.71 12.29
CA PRO A 4 7.05 14.86 13.45
C PRO A 4 8.47 14.26 13.46
N VAL A 5 9.07 14.27 14.64
CA VAL A 5 10.36 13.65 14.93
C VAL A 5 10.07 12.50 15.90
N ASN A 6 10.41 11.30 15.50
CA ASN A 6 10.16 10.10 16.29
C ASN A 6 11.48 9.53 16.82
N PHE A 7 11.56 9.32 18.12
CA PHE A 7 12.67 8.62 18.77
C PHE A 7 12.26 7.16 18.93
N ASN A 8 12.86 6.28 18.15
CA ASN A 8 12.54 4.87 18.16
C ASN A 8 13.64 4.11 18.90
N ASN A 9 13.25 3.44 19.96
CA ASN A 9 14.10 2.49 20.68
C ASN A 9 13.39 1.13 20.65
N ILE A 10 13.92 0.23 19.87
CA ILE A 10 13.38 -1.12 19.69
C ILE A 10 14.45 -2.08 20.18
N SER A 11 14.13 -2.88 21.18
CA SER A 11 15.03 -3.91 21.68
C SER A 11 14.29 -5.25 21.71
N ALA A 12 14.97 -6.28 21.24
CA ALA A 12 14.51 -7.65 21.33
C ALA A 12 15.60 -8.46 22.03
N THR A 13 15.26 -9.00 23.19
CA THR A 13 16.12 -9.88 23.97
C THR A 13 15.47 -11.25 24.09
N GLY A 14 16.23 -12.32 23.99
CA GLY A 14 15.68 -13.66 24.08
C GLY A 14 16.73 -14.74 24.28
N THR A 15 16.29 -15.95 24.53
CA THR A 15 17.15 -17.14 24.54
C THR A 15 17.69 -17.37 23.12
N ASN A 16 18.89 -17.92 22.98
CA ASN A 16 19.57 -18.20 21.71
C ASN A 16 20.20 -16.96 20.99
N ASN A 17 20.85 -16.07 21.74
CA ASN A 17 21.58 -14.91 21.20
C ASN A 17 20.70 -13.93 20.37
N LEU A 18 19.44 -13.81 20.73
CA LEU A 18 18.55 -12.83 20.14
C LEU A 18 18.64 -11.50 20.88
N ASP A 19 19.80 -10.84 20.78
CA ASP A 19 19.99 -9.50 21.31
C ASP A 19 20.10 -8.52 20.16
N LYS A 20 18.99 -7.91 19.76
CA LYS A 20 18.93 -6.89 18.71
C LYS A 20 18.39 -5.61 19.27
N THR A 21 19.12 -4.53 19.09
CA THR A 21 18.70 -3.19 19.52
C THR A 21 18.82 -2.22 18.36
N LEU A 22 17.78 -1.45 18.14
CA LEU A 22 17.76 -0.34 17.18
C LEU A 22 17.38 0.94 17.91
N ASN A 23 18.31 1.90 17.88
CA ASN A 23 18.05 3.27 18.32
C ASN A 23 18.10 4.17 17.10
N LYS A 24 16.96 4.72 16.69
CA LYS A 24 16.90 5.54 15.49
C LYS A 24 15.95 6.71 15.64
N ILE A 25 16.43 7.88 15.22
CA ILE A 25 15.59 9.06 15.06
C ILE A 25 15.07 9.05 13.64
N THR A 26 13.76 9.18 13.48
CA THR A 26 13.11 9.28 12.16
C THR A 26 12.33 10.56 12.02
N TYR A 27 12.29 11.09 10.81
CA TYR A 27 11.57 12.29 10.44
C TYR A 27 10.48 11.89 9.46
N ASP A 28 9.22 12.18 9.80
CA ASP A 28 8.06 11.85 9.00
C ASP A 28 7.32 13.13 8.54
N PRO A 29 7.97 13.99 7.72
CA PRO A 29 7.37 15.23 7.26
C PRO A 29 6.14 14.94 6.41
N ARG A 30 5.10 15.76 6.62
CA ARG A 30 3.86 15.69 5.84
C ARG A 30 3.44 17.07 5.40
N PHE A 31 3.11 17.17 4.14
CA PHE A 31 2.53 18.33 3.51
C PHE A 31 1.12 18.03 3.05
N PHE A 32 0.21 18.93 3.29
CA PHE A 32 -1.14 18.90 2.77
C PHE A 32 -1.54 20.31 2.35
N MET A 33 -2.11 20.42 1.15
CA MET A 33 -2.68 21.66 0.63
C MET A 33 -4.05 21.35 0.03
N ARG A 34 -4.99 22.23 0.27
CA ARG A 34 -6.30 22.24 -0.37
C ARG A 34 -6.60 23.63 -0.86
N TYR A 35 -7.10 23.70 -2.08
CA TYR A 35 -7.45 24.95 -2.73
C TYR A 35 -8.79 24.81 -3.45
N ASP A 36 -9.71 25.72 -3.15
CA ASP A 36 -11.00 25.81 -3.82
C ASP A 36 -10.84 26.72 -5.04
N LEU A 37 -10.69 26.08 -6.23
CA LEU A 37 -10.49 26.77 -7.51
C LEU A 37 -11.73 27.60 -7.90
N THR A 38 -12.91 27.02 -7.65
CA THR A 38 -14.22 27.65 -7.83
C THR A 38 -15.20 27.08 -6.81
N SER A 39 -16.42 27.55 -6.81
CA SER A 39 -17.49 26.97 -5.97
C SER A 39 -17.74 25.47 -6.23
N PHE A 40 -17.34 24.97 -7.40
CA PHE A 40 -17.57 23.59 -7.82
C PHE A 40 -16.30 22.74 -7.88
N TRP A 41 -15.13 23.36 -8.05
CA TRP A 41 -13.86 22.69 -8.22
C TRP A 41 -12.99 22.82 -6.99
N LYS A 42 -12.51 21.70 -6.49
CA LYS A 42 -11.56 21.63 -5.37
C LYS A 42 -10.36 20.82 -5.78
N PHE A 43 -9.20 21.36 -5.50
CA PHE A 43 -7.91 20.69 -5.68
C PHE A 43 -7.30 20.42 -4.32
N SER A 44 -6.75 19.24 -4.14
CA SER A 44 -5.94 18.91 -2.97
C SER A 44 -4.69 18.15 -3.36
N THR A 45 -3.62 18.38 -2.64
CA THR A 45 -2.38 17.64 -2.81
C THR A 45 -1.76 17.34 -1.45
N PHE A 46 -1.09 16.22 -1.37
CA PHE A 46 -0.36 15.80 -0.19
C PHE A 46 0.95 15.14 -0.58
N ALA A 47 1.95 15.29 0.25
CA ALA A 47 3.23 14.62 0.09
C ALA A 47 3.80 14.32 1.47
N GLY A 48 4.64 13.34 1.57
CA GLY A 48 5.30 13.04 2.84
C GLY A 48 6.26 11.88 2.77
N ILE A 49 6.89 11.67 3.92
CA ILE A 49 7.73 10.53 4.20
C ILE A 49 7.16 9.82 5.41
N THR A 50 7.14 8.50 5.37
CA THR A 50 6.83 7.68 6.55
C THR A 50 7.92 6.64 6.74
N ASN A 51 8.31 6.45 8.00
CA ASN A 51 9.21 5.39 8.41
C ASN A 51 8.42 4.40 9.26
N SER A 52 8.57 3.12 8.99
CA SER A 52 7.97 2.05 9.77
C SER A 52 8.98 0.96 10.07
N PHE A 53 8.77 0.30 11.19
CA PHE A 53 9.60 -0.81 11.65
C PHE A 53 8.80 -2.10 11.62
N GLY A 54 9.47 -3.20 11.34
CA GLY A 54 8.87 -4.53 11.26
C GLY A 54 8.39 -5.06 12.60
N SER A 55 7.81 -6.24 12.54
CA SER A 55 7.30 -6.95 13.71
C SER A 55 8.44 -7.63 14.50
N ILE A 56 8.26 -7.78 15.80
CA ILE A 56 9.17 -8.58 16.65
C ILE A 56 9.26 -10.03 16.17
N ASN A 57 8.23 -10.55 15.51
CA ASN A 57 8.23 -11.90 14.95
C ASN A 57 9.26 -12.09 13.82
N ASP A 58 9.71 -11.00 13.20
CA ASP A 58 10.72 -11.02 12.13
C ASP A 58 12.13 -11.21 12.69
N LEU A 59 12.29 -11.02 14.00
CA LEU A 59 13.58 -11.13 14.71
C LEU A 59 13.83 -12.53 15.27
N TYR A 60 12.80 -13.37 15.28
CA TYR A 60 12.89 -14.69 15.88
C TYR A 60 13.87 -15.58 15.12
N ASN A 61 14.87 -16.07 15.85
CA ASN A 61 15.89 -16.97 15.29
C ASN A 61 15.42 -18.43 15.38
N GLY A 62 14.60 -18.84 14.44
CA GLY A 62 14.07 -20.21 14.40
C GLY A 62 12.94 -20.32 13.38
N PHE A 63 12.37 -21.52 13.31
CA PHE A 63 11.25 -21.80 12.45
C PHE A 63 9.93 -21.52 13.16
N ILE A 64 9.08 -20.72 12.55
CA ILE A 64 7.70 -20.48 12.97
C ILE A 64 6.78 -21.21 12.01
N LEU A 65 5.97 -22.13 12.50
CA LEU A 65 4.98 -22.83 11.70
C LEU A 65 3.78 -21.89 11.47
N LEU A 66 3.61 -21.43 10.25
CA LEU A 66 2.48 -20.58 9.85
C LEU A 66 1.26 -21.41 9.44
N SER A 67 1.49 -22.56 8.82
CA SER A 67 0.49 -23.57 8.44
C SER A 67 1.17 -24.93 8.24
N ALA A 68 0.39 -25.99 8.00
CA ALA A 68 0.93 -27.34 7.77
C ALA A 68 2.00 -27.40 6.66
N LYS A 69 1.97 -26.47 5.72
CA LYS A 69 2.89 -26.43 4.57
C LYS A 69 3.79 -25.18 4.52
N ASN A 70 3.65 -24.25 5.47
CA ASN A 70 4.36 -22.98 5.44
C ASN A 70 5.12 -22.76 6.74
N LEU A 71 6.42 -22.63 6.61
CA LEU A 71 7.35 -22.26 7.68
C LEU A 71 7.86 -20.85 7.43
N SER A 72 8.20 -20.14 8.49
CA SER A 72 8.89 -18.85 8.43
C SER A 72 10.19 -18.95 9.20
N ALA A 73 11.30 -18.59 8.56
CA ALA A 73 12.65 -18.56 9.16
C ALA A 73 13.29 -17.21 8.83
N LYS A 74 12.85 -16.15 9.49
CA LYS A 74 13.19 -14.80 9.07
C LYS A 74 14.55 -14.32 9.58
N ASN A 75 14.96 -14.67 10.75
CA ASN A 75 16.27 -14.30 11.36
C ASN A 75 16.99 -13.10 10.73
N THR A 76 16.31 -11.99 10.56
CA THR A 76 16.81 -10.77 9.94
C THR A 76 17.11 -9.72 11.00
N ASP A 77 17.71 -8.63 10.60
CA ASP A 77 17.76 -7.41 11.40
C ASP A 77 16.36 -6.81 11.58
N ILE A 78 16.27 -5.75 12.37
CA ILE A 78 15.00 -5.03 12.52
C ILE A 78 14.65 -4.41 11.18
N GLN A 79 13.53 -4.85 10.63
CA GLN A 79 13.05 -4.30 9.35
C GLN A 79 12.77 -2.80 9.49
N GLN A 80 13.30 -2.05 8.55
CA GLN A 80 13.06 -0.62 8.40
C GLN A 80 12.52 -0.39 7.00
N THR A 81 11.38 0.26 6.94
CA THR A 81 10.76 0.64 5.67
C THR A 81 10.57 2.14 5.63
N LYS A 82 11.06 2.77 4.59
CA LYS A 82 10.83 4.18 4.27
C LYS A 82 9.94 4.27 3.05
N SER A 83 8.88 5.06 3.14
CA SER A 83 7.96 5.33 2.02
C SER A 83 7.91 6.83 1.78
N ASN A 84 8.22 7.24 0.56
CA ASN A 84 8.04 8.59 0.06
C ASN A 84 6.76 8.58 -0.78
N PHE A 85 5.82 9.46 -0.46
CA PHE A 85 4.55 9.49 -1.19
C PHE A 85 4.17 10.90 -1.60
N VAL A 86 3.52 10.99 -2.75
CA VAL A 86 2.88 12.21 -3.24
C VAL A 86 1.56 11.84 -3.89
N GLY A 87 0.55 12.66 -3.66
CA GLY A 87 -0.75 12.48 -4.28
C GLY A 87 -1.45 13.79 -4.55
N SER A 88 -2.35 13.75 -5.51
CA SER A 88 -3.20 14.87 -5.86
C SER A 88 -4.61 14.40 -6.16
N ARG A 89 -5.58 15.26 -5.89
CA ARG A 89 -6.98 15.00 -6.16
C ARG A 89 -7.66 16.24 -6.65
N LEU A 90 -8.40 16.10 -7.74
CA LEU A 90 -9.28 17.11 -8.29
C LEU A 90 -10.73 16.63 -8.17
N GLU A 91 -11.54 17.42 -7.51
CA GLU A 91 -12.96 17.15 -7.30
C GLU A 91 -13.80 18.21 -7.97
N TYR A 92 -14.83 17.77 -8.68
CA TYR A 92 -15.90 18.60 -9.18
C TYR A 92 -17.22 18.18 -8.57
N ARG A 93 -17.95 19.12 -8.00
CA ARG A 93 -19.32 18.92 -7.52
C ARG A 93 -20.20 20.06 -7.95
N ASN A 94 -21.20 19.75 -8.76
CA ASN A 94 -22.20 20.73 -9.13
C ASN A 94 -23.58 20.27 -8.62
N PRO A 95 -24.07 20.86 -7.52
CA PRO A 95 -25.36 20.50 -6.95
C PRO A 95 -26.55 20.91 -7.83
N LEU A 96 -26.39 21.88 -8.73
CA LEU A 96 -27.44 22.31 -9.63
C LEU A 96 -27.76 21.25 -10.70
N ASN A 97 -26.73 20.60 -11.23
CA ASN A 97 -26.83 19.55 -12.23
C ASN A 97 -26.72 18.14 -11.65
N ASN A 98 -26.51 18.05 -10.33
CA ASN A 98 -26.31 16.79 -9.61
C ASN A 98 -25.18 15.91 -10.19
N ILE A 99 -24.12 16.55 -10.71
CA ILE A 99 -22.97 15.88 -11.30
C ILE A 99 -21.80 15.99 -10.34
N PHE A 100 -21.08 14.89 -10.17
CA PHE A 100 -19.80 14.86 -9.48
C PHE A 100 -18.76 14.13 -10.33
N PHE A 101 -17.52 14.60 -10.23
CA PHE A 101 -16.38 14.03 -10.90
C PHE A 101 -15.17 14.10 -9.97
N ASN A 102 -14.43 13.01 -9.88
CA ASN A 102 -13.22 12.92 -9.08
C ASN A 102 -12.09 12.32 -9.93
N VAL A 103 -10.93 12.93 -9.87
CA VAL A 103 -9.68 12.35 -10.37
C VAL A 103 -8.67 12.39 -9.24
N SER A 104 -7.98 11.29 -9.00
CA SER A 104 -6.88 11.22 -8.06
C SER A 104 -5.68 10.50 -8.66
N TYR A 105 -4.51 10.96 -8.29
CA TYR A 105 -3.23 10.34 -8.63
C TYR A 105 -2.42 10.18 -7.35
N ASN A 106 -1.78 9.03 -7.19
CA ASN A 106 -0.89 8.75 -6.08
C ASN A 106 0.37 8.06 -6.60
N PHE A 107 1.51 8.53 -6.13
CA PHE A 107 2.81 7.90 -6.31
C PHE A 107 3.35 7.51 -4.95
N ASN A 108 3.89 6.31 -4.85
CA ASN A 108 4.57 5.82 -3.65
C ASN A 108 5.88 5.14 -4.06
N ASP A 109 6.97 5.53 -3.40
CA ASP A 109 8.30 4.95 -3.53
C ASP A 109 8.72 4.42 -2.17
N ARG A 110 8.87 3.10 -2.08
CA ARG A 110 9.12 2.39 -0.84
C ARG A 110 10.46 1.66 -0.92
N THR A 111 11.28 1.87 0.10
CA THR A 111 12.54 1.16 0.30
C THR A 111 12.47 0.36 1.60
N SER A 112 12.85 -0.91 1.56
CA SER A 112 12.95 -1.78 2.73
C SER A 112 14.34 -2.38 2.79
N ASN A 113 14.94 -2.45 4.00
CA ASN A 113 16.27 -3.06 4.22
C ASN A 113 16.22 -4.60 4.26
N ILE A 114 15.03 -5.20 4.16
CA ILE A 114 14.86 -6.66 4.23
C ILE A 114 14.02 -7.13 3.05
N THR A 115 14.48 -8.20 2.44
CA THR A 115 13.77 -8.92 1.36
C THR A 115 13.42 -10.32 1.84
N TYR A 116 12.25 -10.79 1.45
CA TYR A 116 11.77 -12.14 1.76
C TYR A 116 11.77 -13.01 0.52
N LEU A 117 12.17 -14.27 0.69
CA LEU A 117 12.20 -15.28 -0.35
C LEU A 117 11.43 -16.52 0.10
N ASN A 118 10.47 -16.97 -0.73
CA ASN A 118 9.80 -18.25 -0.54
C ASN A 118 10.61 -19.36 -1.23
N LYS A 119 11.16 -20.28 -0.45
CA LYS A 119 11.83 -21.47 -0.96
C LYS A 119 10.98 -22.69 -0.73
N LEU A 120 10.93 -23.57 -1.73
CA LEU A 120 10.35 -24.90 -1.58
C LEU A 120 11.40 -25.86 -1.06
N ASN A 121 11.19 -26.42 0.12
CA ASN A 121 11.96 -27.57 0.59
C ASN A 121 11.36 -28.83 -0.06
N VAL A 122 12.09 -29.41 -0.99
CA VAL A 122 11.65 -30.56 -1.79
C VAL A 122 11.41 -31.78 -0.92
N ASP A 123 12.25 -32.00 0.10
CA ASP A 123 12.18 -33.18 0.95
C ASP A 123 10.94 -33.20 1.84
N SER A 124 10.59 -32.05 2.42
CA SER A 124 9.43 -31.90 3.29
C SER A 124 8.16 -31.41 2.56
N GLN A 125 8.28 -31.03 1.27
CA GLN A 125 7.21 -30.38 0.50
C GLN A 125 6.60 -29.17 1.20
N GLN A 126 7.43 -28.42 1.91
CA GLN A 126 7.05 -27.21 2.65
C GLN A 126 7.65 -25.99 2.02
N PHE A 127 6.91 -24.89 2.04
CA PHE A 127 7.42 -23.58 1.72
C PHE A 127 8.07 -22.94 2.94
N ILE A 128 9.28 -22.44 2.78
CA ILE A 128 10.01 -21.72 3.82
C ILE A 128 10.16 -20.27 3.38
N LEU A 129 9.54 -19.35 4.14
CA LEU A 129 9.74 -17.93 3.97
C LEU A 129 11.02 -17.51 4.73
N GLU A 130 12.08 -17.27 4.00
CA GLU A 130 13.35 -16.79 4.53
C GLU A 130 13.47 -15.26 4.38
N GLY A 131 14.06 -14.62 5.37
CA GLY A 131 14.38 -13.19 5.34
C GLY A 131 15.86 -12.98 5.07
N TYR A 132 16.19 -11.94 4.31
CA TYR A 132 17.55 -11.54 3.98
C TYR A 132 17.73 -10.04 4.21
N ASN A 133 18.86 -9.64 4.81
CA ASN A 133 19.25 -8.24 4.98
C ASN A 133 19.72 -7.66 3.64
N LEU A 134 18.78 -7.56 2.69
CA LEU A 134 18.99 -7.01 1.36
C LEU A 134 17.97 -5.91 1.11
N GLU A 135 18.48 -4.74 0.72
CA GLU A 135 17.61 -3.61 0.39
C GLU A 135 16.83 -3.89 -0.89
N ASN A 136 15.55 -3.61 -0.86
CA ASN A 136 14.68 -3.67 -2.03
C ASN A 136 13.86 -2.41 -2.18
N ASN A 137 13.50 -2.12 -3.42
CA ASN A 137 12.73 -0.96 -3.80
C ASN A 137 11.44 -1.37 -4.50
N SER A 138 10.38 -0.63 -4.21
CA SER A 138 9.13 -0.76 -4.93
C SER A 138 8.50 0.60 -5.20
N LYS A 139 8.02 0.81 -6.43
CA LYS A 139 7.37 2.04 -6.87
C LYS A 139 5.98 1.73 -7.36
N THR A 140 5.02 2.49 -6.90
CA THR A 140 3.62 2.32 -7.33
C THR A 140 3.07 3.66 -7.78
N ASN A 141 2.53 3.67 -9.00
CA ASN A 141 1.76 4.77 -9.56
C ASN A 141 0.30 4.32 -9.63
N SER A 142 -0.62 5.10 -9.09
CA SER A 142 -2.04 4.79 -9.20
C SER A 142 -2.84 6.02 -9.58
N ALA A 143 -3.77 5.83 -10.49
CA ALA A 143 -4.73 6.84 -10.92
C ALA A 143 -6.15 6.27 -10.77
N ARG A 144 -7.04 7.08 -10.27
CA ARG A 144 -8.46 6.74 -10.18
C ARG A 144 -9.30 7.90 -10.65
N THR A 145 -10.29 7.61 -11.46
CA THR A 145 -11.31 8.57 -11.87
C THR A 145 -12.70 8.02 -11.58
N GLU A 146 -13.62 8.88 -11.23
CA GLU A 146 -15.02 8.54 -11.01
C GLU A 146 -15.90 9.69 -11.48
N LEU A 147 -16.86 9.37 -12.33
CA LEU A 147 -17.91 10.28 -12.81
C LEU A 147 -19.25 9.75 -12.35
N GLY A 148 -20.03 10.59 -11.73
CA GLY A 148 -21.38 10.19 -11.30
C GLY A 148 -22.40 11.30 -11.41
N LYS A 149 -23.65 10.88 -11.41
CA LYS A 149 -24.80 11.75 -11.48
C LYS A 149 -25.94 11.22 -10.61
N TYR A 150 -26.54 12.14 -9.87
CA TYR A 150 -27.79 11.87 -9.19
C TYR A 150 -28.98 12.29 -10.06
N PHE A 151 -29.95 11.41 -10.20
CA PHE A 151 -31.20 11.62 -10.93
C PHE A 151 -32.35 11.82 -9.93
N PRO A 152 -32.77 13.08 -9.64
CA PRO A 152 -33.74 13.36 -8.56
C PRO A 152 -35.09 12.70 -8.77
N LYS A 153 -35.57 12.69 -10.02
CA LYS A 153 -36.90 12.08 -10.36
C LYS A 153 -36.94 10.58 -10.11
N LEU A 154 -35.81 9.90 -10.28
CA LEU A 154 -35.67 8.46 -10.07
C LEU A 154 -35.06 8.13 -8.69
N LYS A 155 -34.70 9.15 -7.90
CA LYS A 155 -33.99 9.01 -6.63
C LYS A 155 -32.78 8.05 -6.77
N THR A 156 -32.09 8.12 -7.90
CA THR A 156 -31.04 7.19 -8.29
C THR A 156 -29.71 7.91 -8.40
N ASN A 157 -28.69 7.34 -7.79
CA ASN A 157 -27.30 7.75 -7.98
C ASN A 157 -26.62 6.71 -8.86
N ALA A 158 -26.00 7.14 -9.97
CA ALA A 158 -25.22 6.28 -10.85
C ALA A 158 -23.81 6.83 -10.99
N SER A 159 -22.81 5.97 -10.92
CA SER A 159 -21.42 6.35 -11.18
C SER A 159 -20.65 5.27 -11.93
N VAL A 160 -19.68 5.75 -12.70
CA VAL A 160 -18.69 4.92 -13.39
C VAL A 160 -17.32 5.35 -12.91
N GLY A 161 -16.51 4.39 -12.53
CA GLY A 161 -15.14 4.58 -12.08
C GLY A 161 -14.17 3.78 -12.93
N TYR A 162 -12.96 4.32 -13.07
CA TYR A 162 -11.81 3.65 -13.65
C TYR A 162 -10.62 3.78 -12.71
N ASN A 163 -9.94 2.68 -12.50
CA ASN A 163 -8.69 2.63 -11.75
C ASN A 163 -7.58 2.04 -12.60
N TYR A 164 -6.40 2.61 -12.44
CA TYR A 164 -5.15 2.16 -13.05
C TYR A 164 -4.07 2.13 -11.96
N SER A 165 -3.30 1.07 -11.90
CA SER A 165 -2.14 0.96 -11.02
C SER A 165 -1.00 0.27 -11.74
N LEU A 166 0.16 0.91 -11.73
CA LEU A 166 1.44 0.39 -12.22
C LEU A 166 2.38 0.24 -11.03
N SER A 167 2.82 -0.98 -10.78
CA SER A 167 3.74 -1.31 -9.68
C SER A 167 5.01 -1.93 -10.24
N ASN A 168 6.15 -1.33 -9.93
CA ASN A 168 7.48 -1.86 -10.21
C ASN A 168 8.11 -2.24 -8.88
N TYR A 169 8.53 -3.48 -8.74
CA TYR A 169 9.15 -3.97 -7.51
C TYR A 169 10.25 -4.98 -7.80
N GLN A 170 11.20 -5.05 -6.90
CA GLN A 170 12.31 -5.97 -6.95
C GLN A 170 11.97 -7.27 -6.23
N GLN A 171 12.23 -8.39 -6.88
CA GLN A 171 11.98 -9.73 -6.34
C GLN A 171 13.20 -10.61 -6.50
N LEU A 172 13.46 -11.46 -5.50
CA LEU A 172 14.46 -12.52 -5.60
C LEU A 172 13.84 -13.76 -6.23
N PRO A 173 14.47 -14.33 -7.28
CA PRO A 173 14.05 -15.63 -7.81
C PRO A 173 14.23 -16.75 -6.79
N ALA A 174 13.29 -17.70 -6.74
CA ALA A 174 13.27 -18.76 -5.73
C ALA A 174 14.54 -19.65 -5.70
N ASN A 175 15.23 -19.77 -6.83
CA ASN A 175 16.43 -20.62 -6.98
C ASN A 175 17.74 -19.82 -7.00
N SER A 176 17.71 -18.54 -6.69
CA SER A 176 18.91 -17.70 -6.68
C SER A 176 19.62 -17.74 -5.33
N THR A 177 20.94 -17.54 -5.36
CA THR A 177 21.68 -17.16 -4.16
C THR A 177 21.32 -15.70 -3.86
N PRO A 178 20.77 -15.39 -2.69
CA PRO A 178 20.30 -14.04 -2.40
C PRO A 178 21.49 -13.06 -2.27
N THR A 179 21.63 -12.21 -3.27
CA THR A 179 22.62 -11.11 -3.33
C THR A 179 21.95 -9.89 -3.95
N GLU A 180 22.53 -8.71 -3.80
CA GLU A 180 22.02 -7.50 -4.43
C GLU A 180 21.92 -7.60 -5.96
N SER A 181 22.80 -8.36 -6.59
CA SER A 181 22.79 -8.59 -8.04
C SER A 181 21.78 -9.64 -8.51
N SER A 182 21.12 -10.32 -7.58
CA SER A 182 20.14 -11.39 -7.90
C SER A 182 18.72 -10.89 -8.08
N PHE A 183 18.45 -9.62 -7.84
CA PHE A 183 17.12 -9.05 -8.02
C PHE A 183 16.70 -9.03 -9.48
N ILE A 184 15.45 -9.36 -9.70
CA ILE A 184 14.75 -9.12 -10.96
C ILE A 184 13.72 -8.00 -10.73
N ASP A 185 13.62 -7.11 -11.69
CA ASP A 185 12.58 -6.08 -11.70
C ASP A 185 11.29 -6.68 -12.28
N VAL A 186 10.21 -6.58 -11.54
CA VAL A 186 8.90 -7.05 -11.92
C VAL A 186 7.97 -5.87 -12.07
N GLU A 187 7.30 -5.80 -13.22
CA GLU A 187 6.26 -4.82 -13.50
C GLU A 187 4.89 -5.47 -13.42
N GLY A 188 4.00 -4.87 -12.65
CA GLY A 188 2.62 -5.28 -12.53
C GLY A 188 1.68 -4.14 -12.93
N VAL A 189 0.78 -4.40 -13.85
CA VAL A 189 -0.29 -3.47 -14.25
C VAL A 189 -1.63 -4.01 -13.80
N ASN A 190 -2.39 -3.18 -13.08
CA ASN A 190 -3.75 -3.49 -12.69
C ASN A 190 -4.68 -2.40 -13.20
N GLN A 191 -5.76 -2.81 -13.88
CA GLN A 191 -6.78 -1.91 -14.42
C GLN A 191 -8.15 -2.45 -14.05
N GLY A 192 -9.07 -1.54 -13.75
CA GLY A 192 -10.43 -1.94 -13.42
C GLY A 192 -11.42 -0.85 -13.77
N VAL A 193 -12.61 -1.27 -14.17
CA VAL A 193 -13.78 -0.42 -14.39
C VAL A 193 -14.81 -0.81 -13.35
N SER A 194 -15.39 0.16 -12.68
CA SER A 194 -16.47 -0.07 -11.72
C SER A 194 -17.71 0.71 -12.12
N VAL A 195 -18.85 0.08 -11.99
CA VAL A 195 -20.16 0.71 -12.17
C VAL A 195 -20.96 0.56 -10.88
N LYS A 196 -21.47 1.66 -10.35
CA LYS A 196 -22.28 1.66 -9.14
C LYS A 196 -23.63 2.26 -9.44
N PHE A 197 -24.66 1.63 -8.92
CA PHE A 197 -26.03 2.05 -9.05
C PHE A 197 -26.69 1.94 -7.69
N ASN A 198 -27.19 3.05 -7.18
CA ASN A 198 -27.94 3.09 -5.93
C ASN A 198 -29.29 3.75 -6.20
N ASN A 199 -30.37 3.01 -5.97
CA ASN A 199 -31.73 3.48 -6.20
C ASN A 199 -32.55 3.43 -4.91
N ASN A 200 -33.12 4.56 -4.54
CA ASN A 200 -33.98 4.75 -3.38
C ASN A 200 -35.38 5.28 -3.81
N TYR A 201 -35.88 4.83 -4.94
CA TYR A 201 -37.16 5.32 -5.48
C TYR A 201 -38.33 4.99 -4.55
N PHE A 202 -38.37 3.79 -4.03
CA PHE A 202 -39.40 3.37 -3.06
C PHE A 202 -38.88 3.64 -1.63
N SER A 203 -39.77 4.14 -0.76
CA SER A 203 -39.41 4.40 0.64
C SER A 203 -39.09 3.14 1.47
N TRP A 204 -39.54 1.99 0.98
CA TRP A 204 -39.38 0.69 1.61
C TRP A 204 -38.34 -0.24 0.95
N LEU A 205 -37.80 0.17 -0.21
CA LEU A 205 -36.83 -0.63 -0.97
C LEU A 205 -35.67 0.24 -1.44
N SER A 206 -34.45 -0.15 -1.07
CA SER A 206 -33.20 0.35 -1.63
C SER A 206 -32.55 -0.74 -2.45
N VAL A 207 -32.10 -0.42 -3.66
CA VAL A 207 -31.38 -1.34 -4.53
C VAL A 207 -29.98 -0.79 -4.77
N ASP A 208 -28.98 -1.55 -4.35
CA ASP A 208 -27.55 -1.26 -4.56
C ASP A 208 -26.97 -2.30 -5.51
N TYR A 209 -26.38 -1.83 -6.59
CA TYR A 209 -25.64 -2.67 -7.54
C TYR A 209 -24.22 -2.15 -7.70
N ASN A 210 -23.24 -3.03 -7.50
CA ASN A 210 -21.82 -2.75 -7.71
C ASN A 210 -21.25 -3.84 -8.62
N ALA A 211 -20.61 -3.45 -9.71
CA ALA A 211 -19.82 -4.32 -10.57
C ALA A 211 -18.39 -3.78 -10.66
N ASN A 212 -17.39 -4.68 -10.58
CA ASN A 212 -15.96 -4.38 -10.69
C ASN A 212 -15.35 -5.24 -11.79
#